data_24dc39e9ee8f696ff08ddb9d68980d6e
#
_entry.id   24dc39e9ee8f696ff08ddb9d68980d6e
#
_cell.length_a   1.000
_cell.length_b   1.000
_cell.length_c   1.000
_cell.angle_alpha   90.00
_cell.angle_beta   90.00
_cell.angle_gamma   90.00
#
_symmetry.space_group_name_H-M   'P 1'
#
loop_
_entity.id
_entity.type
_entity.pdbx_description
1 polymer ?
#
loop_
_entity_poly.entity_id
_entity_poly.type
_entity_poly.pdbx_seq_one_letter_code
_entity_poly.pdbx_strand_id
1 'polypeptide(L)'
;ELYEALGKLENGAEMISAVKTEISRLNGESAKFRTSKNEADAKITELTAKVEELMAKGTGDQTAAEKMQKQLDELNKKYEAAENARKEEQAKRVQADIMQQTVAALTKGNAANPSEIAKILVGSIKADEDGTYKFTNAKNEQVTIEDGAASWLKDNAWAVKDTQNPGSGGGNGGSGRQSQPQAGLRAAVAAALSK
;
A
#
# COMPACT_ATOMS: atom_id res chain seq x y z
N GLU A 1 10.82 -20.61 -1.37
CA GLU A 1 9.40 -20.96 -1.07
C GLU A 1 8.42 -19.94 -1.67
N LEU A 2 8.52 -18.60 -1.36
CA LEU A 2 7.59 -17.59 -1.90
C LEU A 2 7.66 -17.49 -3.44
N TYR A 3 8.86 -17.47 -4.02
CA TYR A 3 9.04 -17.46 -5.47
C TYR A 3 8.55 -18.73 -6.16
N GLU A 4 8.65 -19.88 -5.50
CA GLU A 4 8.13 -21.14 -6.01
C GLU A 4 6.59 -21.19 -5.96
N ALA A 5 6.00 -20.64 -4.91
CA ALA A 5 4.54 -20.52 -4.79
C ALA A 5 3.96 -19.56 -5.86
N LEU A 6 4.60 -18.40 -6.07
CA LEU A 6 4.21 -17.45 -7.09
C LEU A 6 4.39 -18.00 -8.52
N GLY A 7 5.43 -18.81 -8.76
CA GLY A 7 5.68 -19.42 -10.07
C GLY A 7 4.63 -20.45 -10.52
N LYS A 8 3.79 -20.92 -9.60
CA LYS A 8 2.67 -21.85 -9.87
C LYS A 8 1.37 -21.15 -10.24
N LEU A 9 1.30 -19.83 -10.13
CA LEU A 9 0.14 -19.04 -10.56
C LEU A 9 0.19 -18.78 -12.06
N GLU A 10 -0.94 -18.64 -12.70
CA GLU A 10 -1.09 -18.44 -14.15
C GLU A 10 -0.28 -17.24 -14.68
N ASN A 11 -0.07 -16.20 -13.88
CA ASN A 11 0.77 -15.02 -14.17
C ASN A 11 1.98 -14.89 -13.22
N GLY A 12 2.37 -15.97 -12.55
CA GLY A 12 3.38 -15.96 -11.51
C GLY A 12 4.78 -15.54 -12.00
N ALA A 13 5.16 -15.95 -13.19
CA ALA A 13 6.44 -15.60 -13.81
C ALA A 13 6.55 -14.09 -14.10
N GLU A 14 5.48 -13.48 -14.60
CA GLU A 14 5.41 -12.04 -14.86
C GLU A 14 5.44 -11.23 -13.57
N MET A 15 4.71 -11.66 -12.54
CA MET A 15 4.74 -11.05 -11.21
C MET A 15 6.13 -11.12 -10.58
N ILE A 16 6.79 -12.27 -10.65
CA ILE A 16 8.18 -12.44 -10.15
C ILE A 16 9.13 -11.50 -10.90
N SER A 17 8.99 -11.38 -12.22
CA SER A 17 9.81 -10.49 -13.04
C SER A 17 9.58 -9.03 -12.67
N ALA A 18 8.33 -8.60 -12.53
CA ALA A 18 7.98 -7.25 -12.12
C ALA A 18 8.53 -6.90 -10.73
N VAL A 19 8.39 -7.80 -9.76
CA VAL A 19 8.93 -7.63 -8.40
C VAL A 19 10.45 -7.54 -8.41
N LYS A 20 11.15 -8.41 -9.16
CA LYS A 20 12.62 -8.36 -9.28
C LYS A 20 13.09 -7.04 -9.92
N THR A 21 12.39 -6.58 -10.95
CA THR A 21 12.69 -5.30 -11.62
C THR A 21 12.52 -4.14 -10.64
N GLU A 22 11.45 -4.13 -9.88
CA GLU A 22 11.19 -3.08 -8.89
C GLU A 22 12.21 -3.12 -7.75
N ILE A 23 12.54 -4.29 -7.22
CA ILE A 23 13.61 -4.44 -6.21
C ILE A 23 14.94 -3.92 -6.75
N SER A 24 15.29 -4.23 -8.00
CA SER A 24 16.54 -3.75 -8.61
C SER A 24 16.54 -2.24 -8.77
N ARG A 25 15.41 -1.65 -9.21
CA ARG A 25 15.23 -0.19 -9.30
C ARG A 25 15.40 0.47 -7.93
N LEU A 26 14.74 -0.05 -6.90
CA LEU A 26 14.79 0.46 -5.54
C LEU A 26 16.20 0.38 -4.94
N ASN A 27 16.89 -0.73 -5.15
CA ASN A 27 18.28 -0.89 -4.71
C ASN A 27 19.21 0.10 -5.41
N GLY A 28 18.99 0.34 -6.72
CA GLY A 28 19.75 1.33 -7.49
C GLY A 28 19.51 2.76 -6.98
N GLU A 29 18.30 3.13 -6.69
CA GLU A 29 17.96 4.43 -6.10
C GLU A 29 18.55 4.60 -4.70
N SER A 30 18.43 3.59 -3.84
CA SER A 30 19.06 3.59 -2.51
C SER A 30 20.58 3.75 -2.58
N ALA A 31 21.22 3.11 -3.55
CA ALA A 31 22.66 3.27 -3.77
C ALA A 31 23.01 4.70 -4.20
N LYS A 32 22.25 5.28 -5.14
CA LYS A 32 22.42 6.69 -5.58
C LYS A 32 22.27 7.66 -4.42
N PHE A 33 21.23 7.50 -3.60
CA PHE A 33 21.02 8.36 -2.43
C PHE A 33 22.17 8.27 -1.42
N ARG A 34 22.70 7.05 -1.16
CA ARG A 34 23.87 6.89 -0.27
C ARG A 34 25.09 7.58 -0.84
N THR A 35 25.35 7.44 -2.14
CA THR A 35 26.49 8.10 -2.79
C THR A 35 26.36 9.62 -2.71
N SER A 36 25.20 10.17 -3.10
CA SER A 36 24.95 11.62 -3.02
C SER A 36 25.04 12.16 -1.60
N LYS A 37 24.59 11.39 -0.61
CA LYS A 37 24.74 11.74 0.80
C LYS A 37 26.21 11.85 1.20
N ASN A 38 27.00 10.82 0.90
CA ASN A 38 28.42 10.80 1.25
C ASN A 38 29.20 11.94 0.57
N GLU A 39 28.88 12.25 -0.69
CA GLU A 39 29.48 13.37 -1.42
C GLU A 39 29.09 14.72 -0.79
N ALA A 40 27.83 14.89 -0.38
CA ALA A 40 27.38 16.09 0.31
C ALA A 40 28.05 16.25 1.68
N ASP A 41 28.12 15.19 2.48
CA ASP A 41 28.78 15.19 3.79
C ASP A 41 30.27 15.55 3.66
N ALA A 42 30.97 14.99 2.66
CA ALA A 42 32.37 15.31 2.37
C ALA A 42 32.56 16.79 1.99
N LYS A 43 31.69 17.34 1.14
CA LYS A 43 31.71 18.75 0.77
C LYS A 43 31.39 19.68 1.93
N ILE A 44 30.43 19.34 2.77
CA ILE A 44 30.13 20.12 3.97
C ILE A 44 31.36 20.19 4.88
N THR A 45 32.01 19.05 5.10
CA THR A 45 33.23 18.97 5.93
C THR A 45 34.35 19.83 5.34
N GLU A 46 34.60 19.73 4.04
CA GLU A 46 35.64 20.52 3.33
C GLU A 46 35.36 22.03 3.42
N LEU A 47 34.11 22.43 3.15
CA LEU A 47 33.72 23.86 3.19
C LEU A 47 33.77 24.41 4.60
N THR A 48 33.37 23.65 5.59
CA THR A 48 33.45 24.04 7.01
C THR A 48 34.89 24.30 7.41
N ALA A 49 35.78 23.38 7.09
CA ALA A 49 37.21 23.54 7.37
C ALA A 49 37.83 24.78 6.67
N LYS A 50 37.45 25.05 5.40
CA LYS A 50 37.84 26.25 4.69
C LYS A 50 37.33 27.54 5.30
N VAL A 51 36.09 27.57 5.78
CA VAL A 51 35.52 28.73 6.48
C VAL A 51 36.29 28.99 7.78
N GLU A 52 36.56 27.95 8.56
CA GLU A 52 37.37 28.06 9.79
C GLU A 52 38.78 28.56 9.51
N GLU A 53 39.42 28.03 8.47
CA GLU A 53 40.78 28.49 8.04
C GLU A 53 40.77 29.96 7.64
N LEU A 54 39.80 30.42 6.86
CA LEU A 54 39.69 31.83 6.44
C LEU A 54 39.39 32.75 7.62
N MET A 55 38.56 32.34 8.56
CA MET A 55 38.29 33.09 9.78
C MET A 55 39.56 33.21 10.67
N ALA A 56 40.32 32.11 10.79
CA ALA A 56 41.56 32.08 11.58
C ALA A 56 42.68 32.93 11.00
N LYS A 57 42.79 33.04 9.68
CA LYS A 57 43.83 33.81 9.01
C LYS A 57 43.65 35.33 9.09
N GLY A 58 42.50 35.83 9.53
CA GLY A 58 42.25 37.27 9.73
C GLY A 58 42.45 38.11 8.48
N THR A 59 42.57 37.48 7.32
CA THR A 59 42.74 38.16 6.04
C THR A 59 41.45 38.83 5.65
N GLY A 60 41.50 40.16 5.45
CA GLY A 60 40.35 41.06 5.23
C GLY A 60 39.46 40.78 4.01
N ASP A 61 39.33 39.55 3.59
CA ASP A 61 38.40 39.14 2.54
C ASP A 61 37.12 38.59 3.14
N GLN A 62 36.41 39.46 3.89
CA GLN A 62 35.06 39.19 4.39
C GLN A 62 34.15 38.71 3.28
N THR A 63 34.30 39.18 2.06
CA THR A 63 33.53 38.80 0.88
C THR A 63 33.71 37.35 0.49
N ALA A 64 34.90 36.77 0.65
CA ALA A 64 35.14 35.36 0.35
C ALA A 64 34.53 34.46 1.43
N ALA A 65 34.68 34.80 2.70
CA ALA A 65 34.06 34.09 3.82
C ALA A 65 32.51 34.11 3.74
N GLU A 66 31.91 35.26 3.44
CA GLU A 66 30.46 35.42 3.26
C GLU A 66 29.94 34.60 2.07
N LYS A 67 30.67 34.52 0.96
CA LYS A 67 30.32 33.68 -0.19
C LYS A 67 30.35 32.20 0.16
N MET A 68 31.39 31.76 0.87
CA MET A 68 31.50 30.37 1.33
C MET A 68 30.40 30.03 2.32
N GLN A 69 30.09 30.92 3.27
CA GLN A 69 29.00 30.72 4.20
C GLN A 69 27.64 30.54 3.47
N LYS A 70 27.35 31.39 2.47
CA LYS A 70 26.16 31.24 1.63
C LYS A 70 26.11 29.91 0.89
N GLN A 71 27.26 29.46 0.35
CA GLN A 71 27.35 28.17 -0.33
C GLN A 71 27.07 27.00 0.66
N LEU A 72 27.58 27.10 1.87
CA LEU A 72 27.37 26.14 2.94
C LEU A 72 25.87 26.08 3.33
N ASP A 73 25.25 27.24 3.51
CA ASP A 73 23.81 27.35 3.82
C ASP A 73 22.94 26.78 2.70
N GLU A 74 23.28 27.06 1.44
CA GLU A 74 22.58 26.50 0.28
C GLU A 74 22.76 24.98 0.18
N LEU A 75 23.97 24.49 0.46
CA LEU A 75 24.25 23.05 0.45
C LEU A 75 23.51 22.34 1.57
N ASN A 76 23.48 22.90 2.77
CA ASN A 76 22.73 22.38 3.90
C ASN A 76 21.23 22.32 3.59
N LYS A 77 20.64 23.39 3.02
CA LYS A 77 19.25 23.39 2.59
C LYS A 77 18.94 22.31 1.55
N LYS A 78 19.83 22.13 0.57
CA LYS A 78 19.68 21.06 -0.42
C LYS A 78 19.79 19.67 0.20
N TYR A 79 20.70 19.51 1.15
CA TYR A 79 20.86 18.25 1.89
C TYR A 79 19.61 17.93 2.72
N GLU A 80 19.11 18.88 3.50
CA GLU A 80 17.87 18.71 4.26
C GLU A 80 16.67 18.39 3.38
N ALA A 81 16.54 19.08 2.25
CA ALA A 81 15.48 18.82 1.28
C ALA A 81 15.59 17.41 0.69
N ALA A 82 16.79 16.97 0.34
CA ALA A 82 17.02 15.63 -0.18
C ALA A 82 16.76 14.54 0.88
N GLU A 83 17.15 14.78 2.13
CA GLU A 83 16.89 13.86 3.25
C GLU A 83 15.39 13.75 3.56
N ASN A 84 14.68 14.86 3.53
CA ASN A 84 13.23 14.88 3.72
C ASN A 84 12.51 14.16 2.57
N ALA A 85 12.90 14.42 1.33
CA ALA A 85 12.35 13.72 0.17
C ALA A 85 12.59 12.20 0.26
N ARG A 86 13.79 11.79 0.71
CA ARG A 86 14.11 10.38 0.95
C ARG A 86 13.22 9.75 2.02
N LYS A 87 13.01 10.45 3.14
CA LYS A 87 12.14 9.98 4.23
C LYS A 87 10.69 9.85 3.77
N GLU A 88 10.19 10.83 3.00
CA GLU A 88 8.85 10.78 2.44
C GLU A 88 8.69 9.62 1.45
N GLU A 89 9.67 9.41 0.59
CA GLU A 89 9.68 8.30 -0.35
C GLU A 89 9.70 6.94 0.38
N GLN A 90 10.53 6.83 1.41
CA GLN A 90 10.58 5.62 2.24
C GLN A 90 9.23 5.37 2.95
N ALA A 91 8.61 6.42 3.49
CA ALA A 91 7.29 6.31 4.11
C ALA A 91 6.21 5.86 3.12
N LYS A 92 6.21 6.42 1.90
CA LYS A 92 5.29 5.99 0.83
C LYS A 92 5.48 4.52 0.46
N ARG A 93 6.73 4.05 0.38
CA ARG A 93 7.04 2.64 0.10
C ARG A 93 6.54 1.72 1.20
N VAL A 94 6.83 2.05 2.46
CA VAL A 94 6.34 1.29 3.61
C VAL A 94 4.82 1.23 3.59
N GLN A 95 4.15 2.35 3.32
CA GLN A 95 2.69 2.38 3.23
C GLN A 95 2.15 1.54 2.08
N ALA A 96 2.79 1.57 0.91
CA ALA A 96 2.41 0.74 -0.23
C ALA A 96 2.59 -0.75 0.06
N ASP A 97 3.67 -1.11 0.72
CA ASP A 97 3.99 -2.49 1.12
C ASP A 97 2.98 -3.03 2.14
N ILE A 98 2.67 -2.23 3.17
CA ILE A 98 1.62 -2.54 4.15
C ILE A 98 0.27 -2.74 3.45
N MET A 99 -0.09 -1.83 2.54
CA MET A 99 -1.33 -1.92 1.76
C MET A 99 -1.37 -3.22 0.96
N GLN A 100 -0.31 -3.55 0.24
CA GLN A 100 -0.22 -4.76 -0.57
C GLN A 100 -0.35 -6.03 0.27
N GLN A 101 0.37 -6.12 1.40
CA GLN A 101 0.30 -7.27 2.29
C GLN A 101 -1.09 -7.40 2.93
N THR A 102 -1.71 -6.28 3.30
CA THR A 102 -3.06 -6.27 3.86
C THR A 102 -4.09 -6.73 2.83
N VAL A 103 -4.02 -6.25 1.60
CA VAL A 103 -4.89 -6.71 0.50
C VAL A 103 -4.70 -8.21 0.24
N ALA A 104 -3.46 -8.71 0.25
CA ALA A 104 -3.17 -10.12 0.08
C ALA A 104 -3.78 -10.97 1.21
N ALA A 105 -3.60 -10.55 2.47
CA ALA A 105 -4.17 -11.23 3.63
C ALA A 105 -5.72 -11.25 3.60
N LEU A 106 -6.36 -10.14 3.26
CA LEU A 106 -7.80 -10.03 3.11
C LEU A 106 -8.34 -10.88 1.95
N THR A 107 -7.61 -10.94 0.84
CA THR A 107 -7.95 -11.79 -0.31
C THR A 107 -7.91 -13.26 0.08
N LYS A 108 -6.87 -13.68 0.81
CA LYS A 108 -6.74 -15.03 1.37
C LYS A 108 -7.87 -15.35 2.35
N GLY A 109 -8.30 -14.36 3.14
CA GLY A 109 -9.44 -14.46 4.05
C GLY A 109 -10.81 -14.35 3.37
N ASN A 110 -10.88 -14.36 2.04
CA ASN A 110 -12.11 -14.27 1.25
C ASN A 110 -12.93 -12.99 1.50
N ALA A 111 -12.27 -11.86 1.74
CA ALA A 111 -12.94 -10.57 1.88
C ALA A 111 -13.70 -10.17 0.61
N ALA A 112 -14.84 -9.50 0.76
CA ALA A 112 -15.68 -9.06 -0.36
C ALA A 112 -15.00 -7.97 -1.19
N ASN A 113 -14.41 -6.99 -0.52
CA ASN A 113 -13.70 -5.85 -1.14
C ASN A 113 -12.34 -5.63 -0.47
N PRO A 114 -11.31 -6.48 -0.75
CA PRO A 114 -10.04 -6.44 -0.04
C PRO A 114 -9.35 -5.07 -0.06
N SER A 115 -9.37 -4.38 -1.19
CA SER A 115 -8.71 -3.08 -1.35
C SER A 115 -9.36 -1.97 -0.51
N GLU A 116 -10.67 -1.94 -0.40
CA GLU A 116 -11.37 -0.93 0.40
C GLU A 116 -11.22 -1.22 1.90
N ILE A 117 -11.31 -2.50 2.28
CA ILE A 117 -11.11 -2.92 3.67
C ILE A 117 -9.65 -2.64 4.09
N ALA A 118 -8.67 -2.88 3.22
CA ALA A 118 -7.27 -2.59 3.50
C ALA A 118 -7.05 -1.11 3.86
N LYS A 119 -7.71 -0.17 3.19
CA LYS A 119 -7.62 1.26 3.51
C LYS A 119 -8.05 1.57 4.94
N ILE A 120 -8.99 0.81 5.48
CA ILE A 120 -9.46 0.95 6.87
C ILE A 120 -8.41 0.37 7.83
N LEU A 121 -7.82 -0.78 7.49
CA LEU A 121 -6.93 -1.52 8.38
C LEU A 121 -5.50 -0.99 8.42
N VAL A 122 -5.02 -0.33 7.36
CA VAL A 122 -3.65 0.21 7.28
C VAL A 122 -3.29 1.09 8.48
N GLY A 123 -4.25 1.87 9.01
CA GLY A 123 -4.03 2.70 10.19
C GLY A 123 -3.68 1.93 11.47
N SER A 124 -4.01 0.64 11.53
CA SER A 124 -3.72 -0.25 12.67
C SER A 124 -2.42 -1.03 12.49
N ILE A 125 -1.67 -0.80 11.40
CA ILE A 125 -0.45 -1.52 11.08
C ILE A 125 0.74 -0.58 11.21
N LYS A 126 1.79 -1.03 11.88
CA LYS A 126 3.03 -0.29 12.04
C LYS A 126 4.21 -1.15 11.57
N ALA A 127 5.22 -0.46 11.01
CA ALA A 127 6.51 -1.06 10.77
C ALA A 127 7.28 -1.13 12.08
N ASP A 128 7.87 -2.29 12.37
CA ASP A 128 8.76 -2.50 13.49
C ASP A 128 10.20 -2.16 13.11
N GLU A 129 11.10 -2.06 14.08
CA GLU A 129 12.51 -1.71 13.85
C GLU A 129 13.26 -2.75 13.00
N ASP A 130 12.82 -4.00 13.05
CA ASP A 130 13.36 -5.11 12.24
C ASP A 130 12.82 -5.14 10.79
N GLY A 131 11.97 -4.18 10.41
CA GLY A 131 11.34 -4.08 9.09
C GLY A 131 10.14 -5.01 8.91
N THR A 132 9.67 -5.68 9.96
CA THR A 132 8.41 -6.42 9.93
C THR A 132 7.22 -5.50 10.17
N TYR A 133 6.04 -5.92 9.72
CA TYR A 133 4.81 -5.18 9.92
C TYR A 133 3.93 -5.88 10.94
N LYS A 134 3.48 -5.13 11.95
CA LYS A 134 2.62 -5.62 13.02
C LYS A 134 1.25 -4.96 12.97
N PHE A 135 0.22 -5.77 13.03
CA PHE A 135 -1.17 -5.34 13.15
C PHE A 135 -1.55 -5.25 14.63
N THR A 136 -2.08 -4.11 15.04
CA THR A 136 -2.63 -3.94 16.40
C THR A 136 -4.10 -4.31 16.38
N ASN A 137 -4.47 -5.41 17.04
CA ASN A 137 -5.84 -5.87 17.11
C ASN A 137 -6.69 -5.07 18.12
N ALA A 138 -7.99 -5.36 18.19
CA ALA A 138 -8.92 -4.70 19.13
C ALA A 138 -8.56 -4.89 20.62
N LYS A 139 -7.72 -5.87 20.94
CA LYS A 139 -7.22 -6.12 22.30
C LYS A 139 -5.89 -5.42 22.59
N ASN A 140 -5.41 -4.57 21.69
CA ASN A 140 -4.08 -3.93 21.75
C ASN A 140 -2.89 -4.92 21.68
N GLU A 141 -3.09 -6.11 21.13
CA GLU A 141 -2.02 -7.07 20.90
C GLU A 141 -1.43 -6.86 19.52
N GLN A 142 -0.10 -6.98 19.42
CA GLN A 142 0.60 -6.95 18.12
C GLN A 142 0.67 -8.36 17.53
N VAL A 143 0.04 -8.53 16.38
CA VAL A 143 -0.02 -9.79 15.64
C VAL A 143 0.47 -9.61 14.20
N THR A 144 0.59 -10.68 13.45
CA THR A 144 0.89 -10.59 12.02
C THR A 144 -0.27 -9.93 11.25
N ILE A 145 0.00 -9.38 10.07
CA ILE A 145 -1.06 -8.81 9.22
C ILE A 145 -2.10 -9.89 8.87
N GLU A 146 -1.65 -11.13 8.64
CA GLU A 146 -2.56 -12.25 8.33
C GLU A 146 -3.50 -12.56 9.49
N ASP A 147 -2.96 -12.69 10.69
CA ASP A 147 -3.77 -12.99 11.90
C ASP A 147 -4.72 -11.85 12.23
N GLY A 148 -4.23 -10.61 12.10
CA GLY A 148 -5.03 -9.41 12.30
C GLY A 148 -6.18 -9.30 11.32
N ALA A 149 -5.92 -9.51 10.04
CA ALA A 149 -6.95 -9.52 9.00
C ALA A 149 -7.96 -10.66 9.19
N ALA A 150 -7.49 -11.87 9.55
CA ALA A 150 -8.36 -13.00 9.81
C ALA A 150 -9.26 -12.77 11.03
N SER A 151 -8.72 -12.20 12.12
CA SER A 151 -9.50 -11.83 13.31
C SER A 151 -10.54 -10.76 12.97
N TRP A 152 -10.12 -9.72 12.25
CA TRP A 152 -11.02 -8.65 11.86
C TRP A 152 -12.17 -9.16 10.99
N LEU A 153 -11.90 -10.06 10.03
CA LEU A 153 -12.95 -10.65 9.18
C LEU A 153 -13.94 -11.52 9.98
N LYS A 154 -13.48 -12.21 11.05
CA LYS A 154 -14.38 -12.95 11.94
C LYS A 154 -15.37 -12.02 12.67
N ASP A 155 -14.87 -10.87 13.13
CA ASP A 155 -15.68 -9.90 13.83
C ASP A 155 -16.59 -9.09 12.87
N ASN A 156 -16.28 -9.11 11.58
CA ASN A 156 -16.96 -8.36 10.52
C ASN A 156 -17.45 -9.29 9.39
N ALA A 157 -18.35 -10.21 9.71
CA ALA A 157 -18.86 -11.20 8.77
C ALA A 157 -19.48 -10.61 7.49
N TRP A 158 -19.99 -9.38 7.55
CA TRP A 158 -20.49 -8.64 6.39
C TRP A 158 -19.40 -8.33 5.35
N ALA A 159 -18.14 -8.34 5.75
CA ALA A 159 -16.98 -8.05 4.89
C ALA A 159 -16.45 -9.30 4.17
N VAL A 160 -17.00 -10.47 4.43
CA VAL A 160 -16.61 -11.74 3.79
C VAL A 160 -17.54 -12.00 2.61
N LYS A 161 -17.00 -12.50 1.51
CA LYS A 161 -17.82 -12.94 0.37
C LYS A 161 -18.78 -14.04 0.81
N ASP A 162 -20.05 -13.87 0.49
CA ASP A 162 -21.01 -14.96 0.66
C ASP A 162 -20.65 -16.08 -0.33
N THR A 163 -20.15 -17.18 0.22
CA THR A 163 -19.83 -18.39 -0.54
C THR A 163 -21.07 -19.28 -0.74
N GLN A 164 -22.22 -18.88 -0.19
CA GLN A 164 -23.47 -19.54 -0.51
C GLN A 164 -23.85 -19.19 -1.94
N ASN A 165 -23.67 -20.17 -2.79
CA ASN A 165 -23.98 -20.14 -4.21
C ASN A 165 -25.43 -19.66 -4.42
N PRO A 166 -25.73 -18.47 -4.97
CA PRO A 166 -27.09 -18.06 -5.27
C PRO A 166 -27.55 -18.68 -6.58
N GLY A 167 -27.15 -19.92 -6.84
CA GLY A 167 -27.35 -20.61 -8.11
C GLY A 167 -27.93 -22.02 -8.02
N SER A 168 -28.74 -22.34 -7.02
CA SER A 168 -29.56 -23.55 -7.06
C SER A 168 -30.92 -23.34 -6.44
N GLY A 169 -31.63 -22.31 -6.89
CA GLY A 169 -33.03 -22.13 -6.71
C GLY A 169 -33.85 -22.98 -7.69
N GLY A 170 -33.40 -24.18 -7.96
CA GLY A 170 -34.16 -25.25 -8.61
C GLY A 170 -34.83 -26.13 -7.59
N GLY A 171 -35.50 -25.54 -6.61
CA GLY A 171 -36.39 -26.25 -5.68
C GLY A 171 -37.68 -26.60 -6.34
N ASN A 172 -37.73 -27.72 -7.05
CA ASN A 172 -38.96 -28.44 -7.35
C ASN A 172 -39.54 -29.00 -6.06
N GLY A 173 -40.21 -28.16 -5.28
CA GLY A 173 -41.02 -28.53 -4.16
C GLY A 173 -42.47 -28.65 -4.64
N GLY A 174 -42.84 -29.81 -5.14
CA GLY A 174 -44.23 -30.13 -5.42
C GLY A 174 -45.07 -30.05 -4.15
N SER A 175 -46.02 -29.14 -4.14
CA SER A 175 -47.20 -29.25 -3.33
C SER A 175 -48.37 -28.66 -4.12
N GLY A 176 -49.28 -29.55 -4.51
CA GLY A 176 -50.41 -29.25 -5.37
C GLY A 176 -51.31 -28.15 -4.81
N ARG A 177 -51.36 -27.10 -5.57
CA ARG A 177 -52.55 -26.24 -5.65
C ARG A 177 -52.88 -26.10 -7.12
N GLN A 178 -54.04 -26.71 -7.49
CA GLN A 178 -54.70 -26.46 -8.76
C GLN A 178 -54.88 -24.96 -8.92
N SER A 179 -54.07 -24.37 -9.75
CA SER A 179 -54.29 -23.03 -10.27
C SER A 179 -55.37 -23.16 -11.34
N GLN A 180 -56.57 -22.65 -11.07
CA GLN A 180 -57.55 -22.33 -12.09
C GLN A 180 -56.87 -21.48 -13.19
N PRO A 181 -57.16 -21.74 -14.47
CA PRO A 181 -56.67 -20.89 -15.53
C PRO A 181 -57.26 -19.49 -15.37
N GLN A 182 -56.44 -18.53 -14.99
CA GLN A 182 -56.79 -17.12 -15.15
C GLN A 182 -57.04 -16.87 -16.63
N ALA A 183 -58.28 -16.61 -16.96
CA ALA A 183 -58.64 -16.09 -18.28
C ALA A 183 -57.82 -14.84 -18.53
N GLY A 184 -56.87 -14.95 -19.44
CA GLY A 184 -55.90 -13.92 -19.70
C GLY A 184 -56.54 -12.61 -20.12
N LEU A 185 -55.83 -11.53 -19.91
CA LEU A 185 -56.16 -10.16 -20.30
C LEU A 185 -56.77 -10.04 -21.71
N ARG A 186 -56.48 -10.99 -22.60
CA ARG A 186 -57.06 -11.10 -23.96
C ARG A 186 -58.54 -11.36 -23.97
N ALA A 187 -59.06 -12.15 -23.02
CA ALA A 187 -60.50 -12.42 -22.93
C ALA A 187 -61.26 -11.20 -22.39
N ALA A 188 -60.65 -10.44 -21.47
CA ALA A 188 -61.22 -9.21 -20.95
C ALA A 188 -61.29 -8.09 -22.00
N VAL A 189 -60.28 -7.97 -22.86
CA VAL A 189 -60.26 -6.98 -23.93
C VAL A 189 -61.24 -7.33 -25.06
N ALA A 190 -61.37 -8.62 -25.39
CA ALA A 190 -62.35 -9.05 -26.40
C ALA A 190 -63.80 -8.81 -25.97
N ALA A 191 -64.15 -8.94 -24.66
CA ALA A 191 -65.48 -8.65 -24.12
C ALA A 191 -65.81 -7.15 -24.06
N ALA A 192 -64.79 -6.27 -24.01
CA ALA A 192 -64.98 -4.83 -23.99
C ALA A 192 -65.19 -4.19 -25.38
N LEU A 193 -64.76 -4.89 -26.46
CA LEU A 193 -64.88 -4.40 -27.85
C LEU A 193 -66.14 -4.92 -28.59
N SER A 194 -67.03 -5.69 -27.93
CA SER A 194 -68.21 -6.25 -28.53
C SER A 194 -69.55 -5.63 -27.98
N LYS A 195 -69.48 -4.40 -27.48
CA LYS A 195 -70.67 -3.60 -27.16
C LYS A 195 -70.73 -2.35 -28.00
#